data_bfaac9e86448b876a5ad4be26b1a7351
#
_entry.id   bfaac9e86448b876a5ad4be26b1a7351
#
_cell.length_a   1.000
_cell.length_b   1.000
_cell.length_c   1.000
_cell.angle_alpha   90.00
_cell.angle_beta   90.00
_cell.angle_gamma   90.00
#
_symmetry.space_group_name_H-M   'P 1'
#
loop_
_entity.id
_entity.type
_entity.pdbx_description
1 polymer ?
#
loop_
_entity_poly.entity_id
_entity_poly.type
_entity_poly.pdbx_seq_one_letter_code
_entity_poly.pdbx_strand_id
1 'polypeptide(L)'
;NSFYVSCERLFDPKIDRKAVVVLSNNDGCVISRSQEAKNLGIKMGEPYFKVKNLVEKNKVKVFSSNYALYGDISRRVMRVLKTFSPKVEIYSIDEAFIDLSFIDEKGIEDYGREIRSRVLKWTGIPTSVGIASTKTLSKVANHIAKKEKAGVIYLNKDIDERLKNFPIEDVWGVG
;
A
#
# COMPACT_ATOMS: atom_id res chain seq x y z
N ASN A 1 -0.36 -1.56 -2.49
CA ASN A 1 -0.87 -2.73 -1.80
C ASN A 1 -2.18 -2.33 -1.14
N SER A 2 -3.24 -3.01 -1.48
CA SER A 2 -4.60 -2.67 -1.02
C SER A 2 -4.74 -3.10 0.45
N PHE A 3 -4.43 -2.22 1.38
CA PHE A 3 -4.31 -2.53 2.81
C PHE A 3 -5.57 -3.20 3.37
N TYR A 4 -6.76 -2.63 3.13
CA TYR A 4 -8.01 -3.21 3.66
C TYR A 4 -8.27 -4.62 3.11
N VAL A 5 -8.08 -4.82 1.81
CA VAL A 5 -8.16 -6.18 1.22
C VAL A 5 -7.14 -7.13 1.86
N SER A 6 -5.93 -6.65 2.12
CA SER A 6 -4.91 -7.47 2.80
C SER A 6 -5.34 -7.85 4.22
N CYS A 7 -5.99 -6.94 4.95
CA CYS A 7 -6.53 -7.24 6.27
C CYS A 7 -7.61 -8.33 6.23
N GLU A 8 -8.54 -8.26 5.26
CA GLU A 8 -9.58 -9.29 5.10
C GLU A 8 -8.96 -10.66 4.76
N ARG A 9 -7.95 -10.70 3.90
CA ARG A 9 -7.25 -11.91 3.51
C ARG A 9 -6.53 -12.61 4.65
N LEU A 10 -6.11 -11.89 5.69
CA LEU A 10 -5.44 -12.49 6.85
C LEU A 10 -6.33 -13.50 7.59
N PHE A 11 -7.63 -13.29 7.58
CA PHE A 11 -8.58 -14.09 8.35
C PHE A 11 -9.43 -15.03 7.48
N ASP A 12 -9.36 -14.88 6.16
CA ASP A 12 -10.03 -15.78 5.22
C ASP A 12 -9.09 -16.22 4.09
N PRO A 13 -8.32 -17.31 4.29
CA PRO A 13 -7.45 -17.84 3.24
C PRO A 13 -8.19 -18.26 1.97
N LYS A 14 -9.51 -18.47 2.02
CA LYS A 14 -10.32 -18.87 0.86
C LYS A 14 -10.47 -17.75 -0.16
N ILE A 15 -10.19 -16.49 0.22
CA ILE A 15 -10.21 -15.35 -0.68
C ILE A 15 -8.83 -14.94 -1.20
N ASP A 16 -7.79 -15.71 -0.86
CA ASP A 16 -6.49 -15.50 -1.48
C ASP A 16 -6.59 -15.69 -2.99
N ARG A 17 -5.90 -14.82 -3.74
CA ARG A 17 -5.92 -14.76 -5.22
C ARG A 17 -7.29 -14.59 -5.86
N LYS A 18 -8.34 -14.30 -5.10
CA LYS A 18 -9.65 -13.94 -5.65
C LYS A 18 -9.79 -12.44 -5.82
N ALA A 19 -10.68 -12.05 -6.74
CA ALA A 19 -11.07 -10.66 -6.83
C ALA A 19 -11.85 -10.25 -5.57
N VAL A 20 -11.37 -9.21 -4.90
CA VAL A 20 -11.92 -8.71 -3.64
C VAL A 20 -12.01 -7.19 -3.70
N VAL A 21 -13.11 -6.64 -3.20
CA VAL A 21 -13.29 -5.21 -2.97
C VAL A 21 -13.75 -4.96 -1.55
N VAL A 22 -13.37 -3.81 -1.01
CA VAL A 22 -13.89 -3.29 0.26
C VAL A 22 -14.61 -1.99 -0.04
N LEU A 23 -15.80 -1.85 0.50
CA LEU A 23 -16.67 -0.70 0.31
C LEU A 23 -16.46 0.33 1.42
N SER A 24 -16.86 1.57 1.17
CA SER A 24 -16.89 2.65 2.17
C SER A 24 -17.85 2.32 3.31
N ASN A 25 -17.78 3.11 4.39
CA ASN A 25 -18.59 2.87 5.60
C ASN A 25 -20.10 2.76 5.37
N ASN A 26 -20.61 3.41 4.31
CA ASN A 26 -22.02 3.35 3.89
C ASN A 26 -22.27 2.41 2.72
N ASP A 27 -21.32 1.55 2.38
CA ASP A 27 -21.32 0.64 1.23
C ASP A 27 -21.53 1.33 -0.13
N GLY A 28 -21.33 2.64 -0.21
CA GLY A 28 -21.61 3.43 -1.40
C GLY A 28 -20.54 3.31 -2.49
N CYS A 29 -19.27 3.25 -2.11
CA CYS A 29 -18.14 3.32 -3.06
C CYS A 29 -17.06 2.29 -2.75
N VAL A 30 -16.31 1.89 -3.78
CA VAL A 30 -15.14 1.00 -3.65
C VAL A 30 -13.95 1.80 -3.13
N ILE A 31 -13.45 1.48 -1.94
CA ILE A 31 -12.31 2.15 -1.30
C ILE A 31 -11.05 1.30 -1.22
N SER A 32 -11.15 -0.01 -1.45
CA SER A 32 -9.99 -0.89 -1.59
C SER A 32 -10.32 -2.03 -2.54
N ARG A 33 -9.33 -2.49 -3.30
CA ARG A 33 -9.52 -3.52 -4.32
C ARG A 33 -8.25 -4.33 -4.50
N SER A 34 -8.40 -5.64 -4.62
CA SER A 34 -7.31 -6.56 -4.95
C SER A 34 -6.79 -6.33 -6.37
N GLN A 35 -5.62 -6.87 -6.69
CA GLN A 35 -5.10 -6.78 -8.06
C GLN A 35 -6.02 -7.46 -9.07
N GLU A 36 -6.63 -8.57 -8.68
CA GLU A 36 -7.59 -9.29 -9.49
C GLU A 36 -8.83 -8.42 -9.79
N ALA A 37 -9.34 -7.67 -8.79
CA ALA A 37 -10.45 -6.75 -8.99
C ALA A 37 -10.06 -5.55 -9.89
N LYS A 38 -8.82 -5.05 -9.76
CA LYS A 38 -8.29 -4.02 -10.68
C LYS A 38 -8.22 -4.52 -12.12
N ASN A 39 -7.82 -5.77 -12.32
CA ASN A 39 -7.73 -6.39 -13.64
C ASN A 39 -9.11 -6.56 -14.31
N LEU A 40 -10.19 -6.61 -13.51
CA LEU A 40 -11.57 -6.58 -14.01
C LEU A 40 -12.05 -5.17 -14.36
N GLY A 41 -11.23 -4.14 -14.20
CA GLY A 41 -11.56 -2.76 -14.51
C GLY A 41 -12.26 -1.98 -13.41
N ILE A 42 -12.43 -2.54 -12.21
CA ILE A 42 -13.04 -1.82 -11.08
C ILE A 42 -12.12 -0.68 -10.64
N LYS A 43 -12.62 0.57 -10.58
CA LYS A 43 -11.84 1.76 -10.25
C LYS A 43 -11.96 2.12 -8.77
N MET A 44 -10.98 2.89 -8.27
CA MET A 44 -11.03 3.48 -6.93
C MET A 44 -12.10 4.57 -6.87
N GLY A 45 -12.84 4.63 -5.77
CA GLY A 45 -13.93 5.59 -5.59
C GLY A 45 -15.17 5.30 -6.43
N GLU A 46 -15.18 4.22 -7.20
CA GLU A 46 -16.30 3.91 -8.07
C GLU A 46 -17.55 3.57 -7.25
N PRO A 47 -18.72 4.17 -7.57
CA PRO A 47 -19.97 3.84 -6.90
C PRO A 47 -20.32 2.36 -7.07
N TYR A 48 -20.61 1.67 -5.96
CA TYR A 48 -20.84 0.23 -5.97
C TYR A 48 -21.98 -0.19 -6.90
N PHE A 49 -23.06 0.59 -6.94
CA PHE A 49 -24.20 0.30 -7.79
C PHE A 49 -23.84 0.23 -9.29
N LYS A 50 -22.81 0.97 -9.74
CA LYS A 50 -22.35 0.95 -11.14
C LYS A 50 -21.59 -0.31 -11.49
N VAL A 51 -20.92 -0.91 -10.53
CA VAL A 51 -20.08 -2.12 -10.75
C VAL A 51 -20.76 -3.40 -10.25
N LYS A 52 -21.95 -3.32 -9.67
CA LYS A 52 -22.65 -4.46 -9.08
C LYS A 52 -22.78 -5.65 -10.04
N ASN A 53 -23.23 -5.41 -11.26
CA ASN A 53 -23.35 -6.46 -12.28
C ASN A 53 -22.00 -7.12 -12.62
N LEU A 54 -20.93 -6.31 -12.70
CA LEU A 54 -19.57 -6.81 -12.94
C LEU A 54 -19.08 -7.67 -11.78
N VAL A 55 -19.35 -7.22 -10.56
CA VAL A 55 -19.02 -7.91 -9.31
C VAL A 55 -19.72 -9.27 -9.23
N GLU A 56 -21.03 -9.32 -9.49
CA GLU A 56 -21.83 -10.54 -9.47
C GLU A 56 -21.38 -11.53 -10.57
N LYS A 57 -21.24 -11.07 -11.80
CA LYS A 57 -20.80 -11.87 -12.94
C LYS A 57 -19.44 -12.55 -12.70
N ASN A 58 -18.50 -11.85 -12.08
CA ASN A 58 -17.14 -12.34 -11.83
C ASN A 58 -16.94 -12.94 -10.44
N LYS A 59 -18.01 -13.08 -9.65
CA LYS A 59 -17.98 -13.64 -8.29
C LYS A 59 -16.95 -12.92 -7.38
N VAL A 60 -16.84 -11.60 -7.55
CA VAL A 60 -15.95 -10.75 -6.73
C VAL A 60 -16.45 -10.79 -5.29
N LYS A 61 -15.55 -10.98 -4.33
CA LYS A 61 -15.89 -10.91 -2.92
C LYS A 61 -15.98 -9.45 -2.49
N VAL A 62 -17.07 -9.12 -1.81
CA VAL A 62 -17.37 -7.77 -1.33
C VAL A 62 -17.38 -7.77 0.19
N PHE A 63 -16.70 -6.81 0.78
CA PHE A 63 -16.68 -6.57 2.22
C PHE A 63 -17.11 -5.13 2.50
N SER A 64 -17.91 -4.94 3.53
CA SER A 64 -18.10 -3.63 4.15
C SER A 64 -16.84 -3.25 4.95
N SER A 65 -16.61 -1.96 5.18
CA SER A 65 -15.46 -1.49 5.97
C SER A 65 -15.51 -2.01 7.39
N ASN A 66 -14.42 -2.64 7.83
CA ASN A 66 -14.18 -3.04 9.22
C ASN A 66 -13.04 -2.21 9.82
N TYR A 67 -13.32 -0.95 10.17
CA TYR A 67 -12.29 -0.03 10.68
C TYR A 67 -11.66 -0.48 12.00
N ALA A 68 -12.39 -1.26 12.83
CA ALA A 68 -11.83 -1.85 14.05
C ALA A 68 -10.70 -2.83 13.70
N LEU A 69 -10.93 -3.73 12.74
CA LEU A 69 -9.94 -4.64 12.22
C LEU A 69 -8.75 -3.90 11.59
N TYR A 70 -9.05 -2.96 10.69
CA TYR A 70 -7.98 -2.24 9.95
C TYR A 70 -7.12 -1.40 10.88
N GLY A 71 -7.73 -0.77 11.90
CA GLY A 71 -7.01 -0.03 12.93
C GLY A 71 -6.12 -0.93 13.81
N ASP A 72 -6.57 -2.15 14.14
CA ASP A 72 -5.75 -3.10 14.90
C ASP A 72 -4.54 -3.58 14.10
N ILE A 73 -4.76 -3.99 12.86
CA ILE A 73 -3.67 -4.44 11.97
C ILE A 73 -2.69 -3.29 11.69
N SER A 74 -3.19 -2.07 11.46
CA SER A 74 -2.34 -0.88 11.31
C SER A 74 -1.43 -0.69 12.51
N ARG A 75 -1.98 -0.73 13.75
CA ARG A 75 -1.16 -0.62 14.97
C ARG A 75 -0.06 -1.68 15.05
N ARG A 76 -0.34 -2.92 14.62
CA ARG A 76 0.67 -3.99 14.58
C ARG A 76 1.76 -3.66 13.58
N VAL A 77 1.41 -3.24 12.36
CA VAL A 77 2.40 -2.81 11.35
C VAL A 77 3.25 -1.66 11.90
N MET A 78 2.63 -0.61 12.47
CA MET A 78 3.36 0.55 13.01
C MET A 78 4.28 0.17 14.18
N ARG A 79 3.91 -0.81 15.01
CA ARG A 79 4.82 -1.36 16.05
C ARG A 79 6.05 -2.04 15.44
N VAL A 80 5.88 -2.80 14.37
CA VAL A 80 7.01 -3.39 13.65
C VAL A 80 7.91 -2.31 13.08
N LEU A 81 7.36 -1.27 12.43
CA LEU A 81 8.14 -0.18 11.88
C LEU A 81 8.96 0.56 12.95
N LYS A 82 8.40 0.75 14.15
CA LYS A 82 9.12 1.36 15.29
C LYS A 82 10.32 0.56 15.79
N THR A 83 10.45 -0.72 15.42
CA THR A 83 11.67 -1.51 15.74
C THR A 83 12.85 -1.19 14.83
N PHE A 84 12.62 -0.48 13.73
CA PHE A 84 13.65 -0.12 12.74
C PHE A 84 14.22 1.28 12.92
N SER A 85 13.46 2.21 13.53
CA SER A 85 13.88 3.56 13.79
C SER A 85 13.11 4.14 14.97
N PRO A 86 13.75 4.95 15.82
CA PRO A 86 13.05 5.70 16.87
C PRO A 86 12.16 6.82 16.29
N LYS A 87 12.43 7.24 15.05
CA LYS A 87 11.71 8.31 14.37
C LYS A 87 10.79 7.73 13.31
N VAL A 88 9.56 7.42 13.70
CA VAL A 88 8.48 6.96 12.82
C VAL A 88 7.33 7.95 12.90
N GLU A 89 6.98 8.54 11.77
CA GLU A 89 5.81 9.40 11.62
C GLU A 89 4.67 8.60 10.96
N ILE A 90 3.61 8.37 11.69
CA ILE A 90 2.41 7.73 11.17
C ILE A 90 1.62 8.78 10.40
N TYR A 91 1.54 8.62 9.08
CA TYR A 91 0.85 9.55 8.20
C TYR A 91 -0.62 9.19 8.01
N SER A 92 -0.92 7.90 7.83
CA SER A 92 -2.28 7.39 7.69
C SER A 92 -2.41 5.98 8.28
N ILE A 93 -3.57 5.35 8.12
CA ILE A 93 -3.81 3.99 8.59
C ILE A 93 -2.90 2.95 7.91
N ASP A 94 -2.41 3.23 6.71
CA ASP A 94 -1.62 2.31 5.88
C ASP A 94 -0.29 2.90 5.39
N GLU A 95 0.08 4.10 5.87
CA GLU A 95 1.31 4.79 5.48
C GLU A 95 2.04 5.39 6.67
N ALA A 96 3.36 5.25 6.67
CA ALA A 96 4.25 5.91 7.64
C ALA A 96 5.56 6.33 6.97
N PHE A 97 6.17 7.38 7.48
CA PHE A 97 7.54 7.77 7.16
C PHE A 97 8.47 7.30 8.27
N ILE A 98 9.65 6.83 7.88
CA ILE A 98 10.70 6.36 8.77
C ILE A 98 11.98 7.12 8.46
N ASP A 99 12.60 7.72 9.45
CA ASP A 99 13.92 8.33 9.29
C ASP A 99 14.98 7.23 9.29
N LEU A 100 15.69 7.10 8.18
CA LEU A 100 16.79 6.16 7.96
C LEU A 100 18.14 6.85 7.79
N SER A 101 18.27 8.11 8.20
CA SER A 101 19.49 8.92 8.06
C SER A 101 20.73 8.32 8.76
N PHE A 102 20.54 7.37 9.65
CA PHE A 102 21.60 6.65 10.37
C PHE A 102 22.12 5.41 9.63
N ILE A 103 21.49 5.04 8.51
CA ILE A 103 21.91 3.90 7.69
C ILE A 103 22.84 4.38 6.59
N ASP A 104 23.96 3.68 6.39
CA ASP A 104 24.86 3.93 5.28
C ASP A 104 24.13 3.71 3.93
N GLU A 105 24.42 4.57 2.97
CA GLU A 105 23.83 4.55 1.65
C GLU A 105 23.95 3.19 0.95
N LYS A 106 25.09 2.51 1.15
CA LYS A 106 25.33 1.18 0.57
C LYS A 106 24.41 0.08 1.10
N GLY A 107 23.93 0.21 2.34
CA GLY A 107 23.10 -0.77 3.01
C GLY A 107 21.60 -0.42 3.03
N ILE A 108 21.23 0.77 2.55
CA ILE A 108 19.88 1.32 2.78
C ILE A 108 18.79 0.54 2.04
N GLU A 109 19.07 0.03 0.84
CA GLU A 109 18.10 -0.81 0.12
C GLU A 109 17.88 -2.16 0.79
N ASP A 110 18.95 -2.80 1.28
CA ASP A 110 18.84 -4.06 2.00
C ASP A 110 18.08 -3.88 3.31
N TYR A 111 18.30 -2.75 3.98
CA TYR A 111 17.50 -2.38 5.15
C TYR A 111 16.01 -2.20 4.80
N GLY A 112 15.71 -1.57 3.66
CA GLY A 112 14.36 -1.48 3.12
C GLY A 112 13.73 -2.85 2.83
N ARG A 113 14.50 -3.80 2.30
CA ARG A 113 14.07 -5.19 2.07
C ARG A 113 13.80 -5.91 3.40
N GLU A 114 14.64 -5.67 4.41
CA GLU A 114 14.44 -6.23 5.75
C GLU A 114 13.16 -5.70 6.40
N ILE A 115 12.92 -4.37 6.34
CA ILE A 115 11.66 -3.76 6.81
C ILE A 115 10.46 -4.49 6.17
N ARG A 116 10.45 -4.57 4.85
CA ARG A 116 9.37 -5.21 4.10
C ARG A 116 9.17 -6.67 4.50
N SER A 117 10.26 -7.44 4.61
CA SER A 117 10.24 -8.85 4.99
C SER A 117 9.70 -9.06 6.40
N ARG A 118 10.16 -8.24 7.36
CA ARG A 118 9.74 -8.34 8.76
C ARG A 118 8.28 -7.94 8.96
N VAL A 119 7.82 -6.88 8.29
CA VAL A 119 6.41 -6.50 8.31
C VAL A 119 5.55 -7.65 7.77
N LEU A 120 5.90 -8.21 6.62
CA LEU A 120 5.17 -9.35 6.06
C LEU A 120 5.18 -10.56 7.00
N LYS A 121 6.34 -10.94 7.54
CA LYS A 121 6.50 -12.10 8.42
C LYS A 121 5.70 -11.96 9.72
N TRP A 122 5.65 -10.78 10.32
CA TRP A 122 5.04 -10.59 11.63
C TRP A 122 3.57 -10.19 11.59
N THR A 123 3.12 -9.60 10.48
CA THR A 123 1.75 -9.10 10.35
C THR A 123 0.95 -9.73 9.22
N GLY A 124 1.61 -10.42 8.29
CA GLY A 124 0.99 -10.94 7.07
C GLY A 124 0.65 -9.86 6.03
N ILE A 125 0.98 -8.58 6.30
CA ILE A 125 0.65 -7.46 5.41
C ILE A 125 1.80 -7.21 4.41
N PRO A 126 1.53 -7.34 3.10
CA PRO A 126 2.52 -6.99 2.08
C PRO A 126 2.65 -5.46 1.98
N THR A 127 3.88 -4.96 2.07
CA THR A 127 4.20 -3.54 1.99
C THR A 127 5.12 -3.23 0.82
N SER A 128 5.18 -1.96 0.43
CA SER A 128 6.21 -1.42 -0.46
C SER A 128 6.99 -0.35 0.29
N VAL A 129 8.25 -0.20 -0.02
CA VAL A 129 9.16 0.77 0.61
C VAL A 129 9.78 1.65 -0.47
N GLY A 130 9.55 2.94 -0.37
CA GLY A 130 10.22 3.96 -1.17
C GLY A 130 11.18 4.74 -0.30
N ILE A 131 12.44 4.83 -0.71
CA ILE A 131 13.51 5.51 0.02
C ILE A 131 14.02 6.66 -0.83
N ALA A 132 14.14 7.85 -0.24
CA ALA A 132 14.69 9.03 -0.90
C ALA A 132 15.06 10.10 0.15
N SER A 133 15.68 11.19 -0.30
CA SER A 133 16.15 12.29 0.55
C SER A 133 15.04 13.16 1.15
N THR A 134 13.81 13.12 0.59
CA THR A 134 12.66 13.87 1.09
C THR A 134 11.40 12.99 1.15
N LYS A 135 10.40 13.39 1.96
CA LYS A 135 9.12 12.69 2.04
C LYS A 135 8.41 12.63 0.68
N THR A 136 8.40 13.71 -0.07
CA THR A 136 7.79 13.76 -1.41
C THR A 136 8.48 12.77 -2.36
N LEU A 137 9.80 12.77 -2.43
CA LEU A 137 10.54 11.82 -3.26
C LEU A 137 10.39 10.37 -2.78
N SER A 138 10.29 10.14 -1.46
CA SER A 138 10.04 8.78 -0.95
C SER A 138 8.64 8.26 -1.33
N LYS A 139 7.63 9.14 -1.42
CA LYS A 139 6.31 8.78 -1.96
C LYS A 139 6.37 8.44 -3.45
N VAL A 140 7.14 9.20 -4.24
CA VAL A 140 7.41 8.88 -5.65
C VAL A 140 8.11 7.52 -5.77
N ALA A 141 9.18 7.29 -5.01
CA ALA A 141 9.89 6.01 -4.97
C ALA A 141 8.96 4.84 -4.62
N ASN A 142 8.06 5.05 -3.64
CA ASN A 142 7.06 4.05 -3.26
C ASN A 142 6.04 3.78 -4.37
N HIS A 143 5.60 4.82 -5.09
CA HIS A 143 4.73 4.65 -6.27
C HIS A 143 5.42 3.78 -7.34
N ILE A 144 6.68 4.10 -7.66
CA ILE A 144 7.49 3.33 -8.62
C ILE A 144 7.65 1.88 -8.12
N ALA A 145 8.00 1.67 -6.85
CA ALA A 145 8.15 0.33 -6.27
C ALA A 145 6.88 -0.53 -6.41
N LYS A 146 5.71 0.06 -6.29
CA LYS A 146 4.41 -0.60 -6.51
C LYS A 146 4.18 -0.93 -7.98
N LYS A 147 4.44 0.02 -8.88
CA LYS A 147 4.20 -0.09 -10.33
C LYS A 147 5.13 -1.13 -10.98
N GLU A 148 6.42 -1.07 -10.66
CA GLU A 148 7.44 -2.00 -11.17
C GLU A 148 7.45 -3.35 -10.43
N LYS A 149 6.63 -3.52 -9.38
CA LYS A 149 6.60 -4.71 -8.51
C LYS A 149 7.95 -5.03 -7.84
N ALA A 150 8.85 -4.07 -7.79
CA ALA A 150 10.16 -4.22 -7.17
C ALA A 150 10.07 -4.38 -5.63
N GLY A 151 9.04 -3.80 -5.05
CA GLY A 151 8.78 -3.87 -3.61
C GLY A 151 9.61 -2.89 -2.77
N VAL A 152 10.85 -2.60 -3.16
CA VAL A 152 11.72 -1.58 -2.57
C VAL A 152 12.38 -0.80 -3.68
N ILE A 153 12.43 0.52 -3.57
CA ILE A 153 13.17 1.42 -4.47
C ILE A 153 13.89 2.47 -3.63
N TYR A 154 15.18 2.63 -3.89
CA TYR A 154 15.96 3.77 -3.41
C TYR A 154 16.17 4.76 -4.57
N LEU A 155 15.53 5.92 -4.44
CA LEU A 155 15.60 7.00 -5.42
C LEU A 155 16.68 8.00 -4.99
N ASN A 156 17.92 7.80 -5.44
CA ASN A 156 19.08 8.67 -5.15
C ASN A 156 19.85 9.09 -6.41
N LYS A 157 19.77 8.29 -7.46
CA LYS A 157 20.40 8.56 -8.77
C LYS A 157 19.33 8.70 -9.83
N ASP A 158 19.65 9.42 -10.90
CA ASP A 158 18.78 9.61 -12.07
C ASP A 158 17.38 10.12 -11.70
N ILE A 159 17.29 10.93 -10.62
CA ILE A 159 16.03 11.45 -10.10
C ILE A 159 15.28 12.22 -11.20
N ASP A 160 15.96 13.11 -11.90
CA ASP A 160 15.37 13.94 -12.96
C ASP A 160 14.84 13.09 -14.12
N GLU A 161 15.57 12.03 -14.50
CA GLU A 161 15.14 11.12 -15.56
C GLU A 161 13.88 10.34 -15.15
N ARG A 162 13.83 9.82 -13.91
CA ARG A 162 12.66 9.13 -13.37
C ARG A 162 11.46 10.05 -13.19
N LEU A 163 11.69 11.32 -12.86
CA LEU A 163 10.63 12.31 -12.69
C LEU A 163 10.06 12.83 -14.03
N LYS A 164 10.85 12.86 -15.11
CA LYS A 164 10.38 13.33 -16.44
C LYS A 164 9.10 12.66 -16.91
N ASN A 165 8.95 11.38 -16.62
CA ASN A 165 7.80 10.57 -17.05
C ASN A 165 6.83 10.28 -15.89
N PHE A 166 7.03 10.92 -14.73
CA PHE A 166 6.15 10.73 -13.57
C PHE A 166 4.95 11.68 -13.70
N PRO A 167 3.70 11.17 -13.67
CA PRO A 167 2.52 12.01 -13.79
C PRO A 167 2.47 13.03 -12.65
N ILE A 168 2.26 14.29 -12.98
CA ILE A 168 2.25 15.36 -11.97
C ILE A 168 1.12 15.20 -10.97
N GLU A 169 -0.01 14.67 -11.40
CA GLU A 169 -1.17 14.33 -10.58
C GLU A 169 -0.91 13.22 -9.54
N ASP A 170 0.13 12.40 -9.76
CA ASP A 170 0.53 11.34 -8.82
C ASP A 170 1.55 11.85 -7.77
N VAL A 171 2.01 13.10 -7.89
CA VAL A 171 2.92 13.73 -6.92
C VAL A 171 2.15 14.09 -5.66
N TRP A 172 2.66 13.66 -4.52
CA TRP A 172 2.04 13.93 -3.22
C TRP A 172 1.90 15.43 -2.94
N GLY A 173 0.68 15.85 -2.66
CA GLY A 173 0.32 17.24 -2.41
C GLY A 173 0.03 18.07 -3.67
N VAL A 174 0.03 17.45 -4.85
CA VAL A 174 -0.42 18.02 -6.11
C VAL A 174 -1.68 17.26 -6.55
N GLY A 175 -2.86 17.93 -6.62
CA GLY A 175 -4.12 17.27 -6.99
C GLY A 175 -5.31 18.14 -6.64
#